data_a251aed349124fa58378105799d0b257
#
_entry.id   a251aed349124fa58378105799d0b257
#
_cell.length_a   1.000
_cell.length_b   1.000
_cell.length_c   1.000
_cell.angle_alpha   90.00
_cell.angle_beta   90.00
_cell.angle_gamma   90.00
#
_symmetry.space_group_name_H-M   'P 1'
#
loop_
_entity.id
_entity.type
_entity.pdbx_description
1 polymer ?
#
loop_
_entity_poly.entity_id
_entity_poly.type
_entity_poly.pdbx_seq_one_letter_code
_entity_poly.pdbx_strand_id
1 'polypeptide(L)'
;VINPKAILALRERELTRFVNANPKSKHYFERSNGWFQRVPFHWMLDWPSPFPIVAASATGATLTSLDGQTFDDFCLGDTASMFGHSPSALASALAEQAGKGLSYMLPTIEGAELGNMLASMFGLPHWQVTTTASEANRAVIRWCRGLTGRSKILIFNGCYHGAVDDVFVDLRDGLAVNRPSLIGQVQDLLLTTVAIEFNDVAALESALRNGDIACVLAEPVMTNIGMIRDAPGYLETLRRLCSETGTLLVFDETHTISSGYGGHSNSHGPMPDIMVIGKSIGGGVPCAVYGFTAQISARMEALNKARPAGHSGIGTTLSANALAMSAMHAMLGQVITRKAYDHMLAMADRLVSGLRQVIEAHGLPWHVSHVGARVEFVCAVQPPRNGNEARAAMDHDLESAIHLYLTNRGILLAPFHNMMLLSPVTQSEQVDRLLHALDSCVGELLEIKA
;
A
#
# COMPACT_ATOMS: atom_id res chain seq x y z
N VAL A 1 19.29 -12.35 20.60
CA VAL A 1 19.76 -11.64 19.38
C VAL A 1 20.23 -12.69 18.41
N ILE A 2 19.70 -12.68 17.18
CA ILE A 2 20.10 -13.60 16.12
C ILE A 2 21.52 -13.26 15.67
N ASN A 3 22.38 -14.29 15.53
CA ASN A 3 23.79 -14.10 15.16
C ASN A 3 23.91 -13.70 13.67
N PRO A 4 24.62 -12.60 13.34
CA PRO A 4 24.85 -12.21 11.94
C PRO A 4 25.49 -13.30 11.06
N LYS A 5 26.35 -14.16 11.61
CA LYS A 5 26.91 -15.30 10.88
C LYS A 5 25.85 -16.34 10.52
N ALA A 6 24.84 -16.53 11.41
CA ALA A 6 23.74 -17.44 11.15
C ALA A 6 22.88 -16.92 9.98
N ILE A 7 22.60 -15.60 9.96
CA ILE A 7 21.87 -14.94 8.89
C ILE A 7 22.57 -15.16 7.55
N LEU A 8 23.89 -14.91 7.49
CA LEU A 8 24.67 -15.10 6.26
C LEU A 8 24.69 -16.57 5.80
N ALA A 9 24.91 -17.50 6.71
CA ALA A 9 24.95 -18.93 6.38
C ALA A 9 23.58 -19.42 5.87
N LEU A 10 22.49 -19.00 6.53
CA LEU A 10 21.14 -19.31 6.07
C LEU A 10 20.91 -18.75 4.67
N ARG A 11 21.22 -17.47 4.43
CA ARG A 11 21.04 -16.80 3.15
C ARG A 11 21.82 -17.47 2.02
N GLU A 12 23.09 -17.82 2.21
CA GLU A 12 23.92 -18.51 1.20
C GLU A 12 23.32 -19.88 0.81
N ARG A 13 22.88 -20.65 1.80
CA ARG A 13 22.23 -21.93 1.58
C ARG A 13 20.93 -21.77 0.78
N GLU A 14 20.10 -20.81 1.20
CA GLU A 14 18.79 -20.58 0.57
C GLU A 14 18.94 -19.96 -0.84
N LEU A 15 19.96 -19.15 -1.11
CA LEU A 15 20.28 -18.68 -2.46
C LEU A 15 20.63 -19.84 -3.40
N THR A 16 21.45 -20.78 -2.94
CA THR A 16 21.80 -21.99 -3.72
C THR A 16 20.55 -22.82 -4.02
N ARG A 17 19.67 -23.00 -3.03
CA ARG A 17 18.41 -23.71 -3.18
C ARG A 17 17.50 -23.02 -4.18
N PHE A 18 17.36 -21.70 -4.09
CA PHE A 18 16.54 -20.90 -5.00
C PHE A 18 16.98 -21.03 -6.45
N VAL A 19 18.28 -20.88 -6.72
CA VAL A 19 18.84 -20.99 -8.07
C VAL A 19 18.58 -22.37 -8.69
N ASN A 20 18.75 -23.42 -7.89
CA ASN A 20 18.55 -24.81 -8.34
C ASN A 20 17.06 -25.13 -8.59
N ALA A 21 16.16 -24.50 -7.83
CA ALA A 21 14.72 -24.75 -7.92
C ALA A 21 14.02 -23.93 -9.04
N ASN A 22 14.68 -22.88 -9.58
CA ASN A 22 14.07 -21.94 -10.52
C ASN A 22 14.85 -21.79 -11.85
N PRO A 23 15.22 -22.89 -12.55
CA PRO A 23 16.04 -22.84 -13.76
C PRO A 23 15.33 -22.16 -14.94
N LYS A 24 14.01 -22.28 -15.08
CA LYS A 24 13.25 -21.64 -16.16
C LYS A 24 13.12 -20.14 -15.94
N SER A 25 12.84 -19.72 -14.71
CA SER A 25 12.81 -18.29 -14.33
C SER A 25 14.18 -17.64 -14.57
N LYS A 26 15.27 -18.31 -14.18
CA LYS A 26 16.65 -17.88 -14.47
C LYS A 26 16.87 -17.69 -15.97
N HIS A 27 16.56 -18.71 -16.77
CA HIS A 27 16.72 -18.69 -18.21
C HIS A 27 15.90 -17.56 -18.86
N TYR A 28 14.65 -17.36 -18.44
CA TYR A 28 13.81 -16.24 -18.90
C TYR A 28 14.48 -14.90 -18.60
N PHE A 29 14.92 -14.68 -17.37
CA PHE A 29 15.57 -13.44 -16.95
C PHE A 29 16.85 -13.16 -17.75
N GLU A 30 17.70 -14.17 -17.96
CA GLU A 30 18.97 -14.05 -18.73
C GLU A 30 18.72 -13.64 -20.19
N ARG A 31 17.57 -13.97 -20.76
CA ARG A 31 17.19 -13.67 -22.17
C ARG A 31 16.35 -12.41 -22.32
N SER A 32 15.91 -11.80 -21.25
CA SER A 32 15.01 -10.61 -21.27
C SER A 32 15.77 -9.31 -21.58
N ASN A 33 16.56 -9.29 -22.66
CA ASN A 33 17.47 -8.18 -22.99
C ASN A 33 16.74 -6.93 -23.54
N GLY A 34 15.46 -7.02 -23.87
CA GLY A 34 14.66 -5.89 -24.36
C GLY A 34 14.19 -4.94 -23.24
N TRP A 35 14.33 -5.34 -21.98
CA TRP A 35 13.94 -4.55 -20.84
C TRP A 35 15.15 -3.94 -20.13
N PHE A 36 15.00 -2.71 -19.61
CA PHE A 36 15.96 -2.12 -18.69
C PHE A 36 16.12 -3.04 -17.48
N GLN A 37 17.36 -3.40 -17.12
CA GLN A 37 17.67 -4.37 -16.05
C GLN A 37 16.98 -5.75 -16.22
N ARG A 38 16.57 -6.12 -17.45
CA ARG A 38 15.91 -7.39 -17.79
C ARG A 38 14.52 -7.65 -17.18
N VAL A 39 13.89 -6.63 -16.64
CA VAL A 39 12.53 -6.68 -16.07
C VAL A 39 11.69 -5.52 -16.58
N PRO A 40 10.37 -5.68 -16.72
CA PRO A 40 9.49 -4.58 -17.15
C PRO A 40 9.54 -3.36 -16.24
N PHE A 41 9.81 -3.56 -14.93
CA PHE A 41 9.98 -2.47 -13.98
C PHE A 41 10.95 -2.85 -12.86
N HIS A 42 11.80 -1.91 -12.44
CA HIS A 42 12.97 -2.17 -11.57
C HIS A 42 12.63 -2.80 -10.20
N TRP A 43 11.49 -2.44 -9.57
CA TRP A 43 11.09 -3.03 -8.28
C TRP A 43 10.78 -4.54 -8.36
N MET A 44 10.65 -5.12 -9.58
CA MET A 44 10.59 -6.58 -9.74
C MET A 44 11.90 -7.28 -9.37
N LEU A 45 12.99 -6.52 -9.11
CA LEU A 45 14.28 -7.00 -8.62
C LEU A 45 14.46 -6.83 -7.11
N ASP A 46 13.49 -6.23 -6.40
CA ASP A 46 13.61 -5.97 -4.95
C ASP A 46 13.35 -7.23 -4.10
N TRP A 47 13.03 -8.36 -4.73
CA TRP A 47 12.96 -9.66 -4.06
C TRP A 47 14.33 -10.13 -3.62
N PRO A 48 14.46 -10.86 -2.47
CA PRO A 48 15.75 -11.26 -1.89
C PRO A 48 16.44 -12.40 -2.66
N SER A 49 16.24 -12.50 -3.95
CA SER A 49 16.74 -13.53 -4.85
C SER A 49 17.58 -12.91 -5.97
N PRO A 50 18.52 -13.68 -6.60
CA PRO A 50 19.42 -13.15 -7.62
C PRO A 50 18.74 -12.85 -8.96
N PHE A 51 17.53 -13.32 -9.16
CA PHE A 51 16.63 -13.04 -10.27
C PHE A 51 15.18 -13.27 -9.81
N PRO A 52 14.17 -12.62 -10.39
CA PRO A 52 12.79 -12.77 -9.96
C PRO A 52 12.22 -14.14 -10.36
N ILE A 53 11.28 -14.66 -9.55
CA ILE A 53 10.40 -15.73 -9.99
C ILE A 53 9.53 -15.18 -11.14
N VAL A 54 9.40 -15.94 -12.21
CA VAL A 54 8.49 -15.62 -13.31
C VAL A 54 7.13 -16.25 -13.03
N ALA A 55 6.12 -15.42 -12.82
CA ALA A 55 4.75 -15.89 -12.63
C ALA A 55 4.16 -16.43 -13.94
N ALA A 56 3.57 -17.62 -13.90
CA ALA A 56 2.81 -18.20 -15.00
C ALA A 56 1.31 -17.92 -14.86
N SER A 57 0.77 -18.03 -13.64
CA SER A 57 -0.64 -17.73 -13.34
C SER A 57 -0.82 -17.46 -11.84
N ALA A 58 -1.95 -16.82 -11.49
CA ALA A 58 -2.36 -16.67 -10.11
C ALA A 58 -3.88 -16.77 -9.99
N THR A 59 -4.36 -17.46 -8.95
CA THR A 59 -5.79 -17.62 -8.67
C THR A 59 -6.02 -17.67 -7.16
N GLY A 60 -7.00 -16.93 -6.67
CA GLY A 60 -7.29 -16.86 -5.24
C GLY A 60 -6.10 -16.31 -4.46
N ALA A 61 -5.62 -17.05 -3.47
CA ALA A 61 -4.44 -16.73 -2.67
C ALA A 61 -3.20 -17.55 -3.08
N THR A 62 -3.11 -17.93 -4.35
CA THR A 62 -2.06 -18.83 -4.85
C THR A 62 -1.48 -18.32 -6.16
N LEU A 63 -0.13 -18.36 -6.27
CA LEU A 63 0.63 -18.06 -7.47
C LEU A 63 1.36 -19.31 -7.95
N THR A 64 1.36 -19.56 -9.26
CA THR A 64 2.15 -20.62 -9.89
C THR A 64 3.25 -20.01 -10.74
N SER A 65 4.49 -20.44 -10.53
CA SER A 65 5.65 -19.98 -11.30
C SER A 65 5.80 -20.69 -12.64
N LEU A 66 6.64 -20.14 -13.52
CA LEU A 66 7.06 -20.76 -14.77
C LEU A 66 7.79 -22.09 -14.54
N ASP A 67 8.43 -22.27 -13.39
CA ASP A 67 9.08 -23.50 -12.97
C ASP A 67 8.10 -24.57 -12.47
N GLY A 68 6.80 -24.23 -12.34
CA GLY A 68 5.72 -25.12 -11.91
C GLY A 68 5.57 -25.20 -10.40
N GLN A 69 6.23 -24.35 -9.65
CA GLN A 69 6.06 -24.26 -8.20
C GLN A 69 4.81 -23.45 -7.86
N THR A 70 4.13 -23.85 -6.80
CA THR A 70 2.95 -23.17 -6.26
C THR A 70 3.33 -22.45 -4.97
N PHE A 71 2.86 -21.22 -4.82
CA PHE A 71 3.13 -20.38 -3.67
C PHE A 71 1.83 -19.97 -3.00
N ASP A 72 1.78 -20.04 -1.68
CA ASP A 72 0.80 -19.33 -0.86
C ASP A 72 1.17 -17.84 -0.89
N ASP A 73 0.30 -17.03 -1.46
CA ASP A 73 0.61 -15.63 -1.72
C ASP A 73 0.01 -14.71 -0.64
N PHE A 74 0.86 -14.26 0.25
CA PHE A 74 0.56 -13.24 1.27
C PHE A 74 1.04 -11.83 0.85
N CYS A 75 1.70 -11.72 -0.29
CA CYS A 75 2.02 -10.43 -0.91
C CYS A 75 0.79 -9.83 -1.61
N LEU A 76 0.03 -10.68 -2.34
CA LEU A 76 -1.18 -10.30 -3.09
C LEU A 76 -0.97 -9.01 -3.90
N GLY A 77 0.17 -8.95 -4.61
CA GLY A 77 0.54 -7.80 -5.45
C GLY A 77 0.65 -6.49 -4.69
N ASP A 78 1.12 -6.53 -3.46
CA ASP A 78 1.21 -5.38 -2.55
C ASP A 78 -0.12 -4.60 -2.50
N THR A 79 -1.18 -5.28 -2.08
CA THR A 79 -2.55 -4.79 -1.96
C THR A 79 -3.38 -4.83 -3.27
N ALA A 80 -2.77 -4.78 -4.45
CA ALA A 80 -3.53 -4.73 -5.72
C ALA A 80 -4.49 -5.93 -5.89
N SER A 81 -4.10 -7.12 -5.44
CA SER A 81 -4.89 -8.34 -5.46
C SER A 81 -5.35 -8.78 -4.07
N MET A 82 -5.52 -7.84 -3.13
CA MET A 82 -5.90 -8.13 -1.74
C MET A 82 -7.19 -8.96 -1.63
N PHE A 83 -8.10 -8.84 -2.59
CA PHE A 83 -9.34 -9.63 -2.62
C PHE A 83 -9.20 -10.96 -3.36
N GLY A 84 -7.98 -11.42 -3.57
CA GLY A 84 -7.61 -12.62 -4.29
C GLY A 84 -7.32 -12.36 -5.77
N HIS A 85 -6.50 -13.22 -6.36
CA HIS A 85 -6.21 -13.18 -7.79
C HIS A 85 -7.41 -13.69 -8.59
N SER A 86 -7.72 -13.03 -9.70
CA SER A 86 -8.72 -13.43 -10.68
C SER A 86 -10.09 -13.78 -10.09
N PRO A 87 -10.71 -12.92 -9.23
CA PRO A 87 -12.08 -13.17 -8.79
C PRO A 87 -12.99 -13.35 -10.00
N SER A 88 -13.87 -14.36 -9.98
CA SER A 88 -14.69 -14.73 -11.16
C SER A 88 -15.55 -13.58 -11.69
N ALA A 89 -16.12 -12.76 -10.79
CA ALA A 89 -16.91 -11.59 -11.16
C ALA A 89 -16.07 -10.56 -11.95
N LEU A 90 -14.84 -10.30 -11.49
CA LEU A 90 -13.90 -9.40 -12.19
C LEU A 90 -13.49 -9.98 -13.54
N ALA A 91 -13.07 -11.26 -13.59
CA ALA A 91 -12.64 -11.91 -14.83
C ALA A 91 -13.74 -11.89 -15.90
N SER A 92 -15.00 -12.17 -15.51
CA SER A 92 -16.15 -12.10 -16.41
C SER A 92 -16.43 -10.69 -16.92
N ALA A 93 -16.41 -9.69 -16.03
CA ALA A 93 -16.62 -8.29 -16.40
C ALA A 93 -15.55 -7.77 -17.37
N LEU A 94 -14.28 -8.12 -17.15
CA LEU A 94 -13.18 -7.75 -18.05
C LEU A 94 -13.32 -8.39 -19.43
N ALA A 95 -13.67 -9.70 -19.49
CA ALA A 95 -13.88 -10.40 -20.75
C ALA A 95 -15.05 -9.80 -21.56
N GLU A 96 -16.15 -9.45 -20.89
CA GLU A 96 -17.30 -8.81 -21.52
C GLU A 96 -16.95 -7.40 -22.02
N GLN A 97 -16.30 -6.59 -21.18
CA GLN A 97 -15.92 -5.20 -21.54
C GLN A 97 -14.91 -5.17 -22.69
N ALA A 98 -14.00 -6.15 -22.77
CA ALA A 98 -13.04 -6.25 -23.86
C ALA A 98 -13.71 -6.35 -25.24
N GLY A 99 -14.89 -7.00 -25.31
CA GLY A 99 -15.71 -7.09 -26.53
C GLY A 99 -16.47 -5.81 -26.89
N LYS A 100 -16.59 -4.86 -25.94
CA LYS A 100 -17.34 -3.60 -26.14
C LYS A 100 -16.45 -2.36 -26.37
N GLY A 101 -15.12 -2.52 -26.26
CA GLY A 101 -14.13 -1.44 -26.33
C GLY A 101 -13.65 -1.01 -24.94
N LEU A 102 -12.46 -0.39 -24.88
CA LEU A 102 -11.76 -0.17 -23.62
C LEU A 102 -11.74 1.29 -23.16
N SER A 103 -11.79 2.24 -24.09
CA SER A 103 -11.67 3.67 -23.76
C SER A 103 -12.41 4.51 -24.80
N TYR A 104 -13.39 5.28 -24.37
CA TYR A 104 -14.27 6.06 -25.27
C TYR A 104 -14.12 7.58 -25.10
N MET A 105 -13.50 8.05 -24.01
CA MET A 105 -13.58 9.45 -23.54
C MET A 105 -15.04 9.92 -23.30
N LEU A 106 -15.93 8.99 -23.01
CA LEU A 106 -17.36 9.21 -22.72
C LEU A 106 -17.75 8.38 -21.48
N PRO A 107 -18.75 8.85 -20.72
CA PRO A 107 -19.28 8.05 -19.61
C PRO A 107 -19.83 6.70 -20.07
N THR A 108 -19.77 5.70 -19.18
CA THR A 108 -20.39 4.38 -19.37
C THR A 108 -21.63 4.24 -18.49
N ILE A 109 -22.48 3.25 -18.79
CA ILE A 109 -23.69 2.97 -17.98
C ILE A 109 -23.29 2.63 -16.54
N GLU A 110 -22.27 1.79 -16.38
CA GLU A 110 -21.72 1.37 -15.07
C GLU A 110 -21.17 2.56 -14.28
N GLY A 111 -20.71 3.61 -14.97
CA GLY A 111 -20.15 4.80 -14.36
C GLY A 111 -21.16 5.55 -13.47
N ALA A 112 -22.43 5.58 -13.87
CA ALA A 112 -23.48 6.23 -13.07
C ALA A 112 -23.74 5.49 -11.75
N GLU A 113 -23.77 4.16 -11.79
CA GLU A 113 -23.97 3.31 -10.61
C GLU A 113 -22.72 3.33 -9.71
N LEU A 114 -21.54 3.25 -10.30
CA LEU A 114 -20.28 3.22 -9.58
C LEU A 114 -20.08 4.42 -8.64
N GLY A 115 -20.46 5.62 -9.06
CA GLY A 115 -20.40 6.81 -8.20
C GLY A 115 -21.24 6.66 -6.93
N ASN A 116 -22.45 6.09 -7.05
CA ASN A 116 -23.33 5.83 -5.91
C ASN A 116 -22.77 4.70 -5.02
N MET A 117 -22.19 3.66 -5.61
CA MET A 117 -21.57 2.56 -4.84
C MET A 117 -20.37 3.07 -4.02
N LEU A 118 -19.52 3.90 -4.59
CA LEU A 118 -18.41 4.55 -3.89
C LEU A 118 -18.92 5.43 -2.74
N ALA A 119 -19.93 6.25 -2.98
CA ALA A 119 -20.52 7.11 -1.96
C ALA A 119 -21.11 6.29 -0.80
N SER A 120 -21.84 5.22 -1.11
CA SER A 120 -22.41 4.32 -0.11
C SER A 120 -21.37 3.57 0.70
N MET A 121 -20.28 3.12 0.07
CA MET A 121 -19.24 2.31 0.73
C MET A 121 -18.32 3.15 1.60
N PHE A 122 -17.89 4.32 1.12
CA PHE A 122 -16.82 5.11 1.74
C PHE A 122 -17.31 6.40 2.41
N GLY A 123 -18.60 6.72 2.32
CA GLY A 123 -19.23 7.83 3.06
C GLY A 123 -18.97 9.24 2.51
N LEU A 124 -18.24 9.41 1.41
CA LEU A 124 -18.07 10.69 0.70
C LEU A 124 -18.98 10.76 -0.53
N PRO A 125 -19.72 11.87 -0.73
CA PRO A 125 -20.80 11.92 -1.74
C PRO A 125 -20.32 12.06 -3.20
N HIS A 126 -19.10 12.53 -3.46
CA HIS A 126 -18.63 12.83 -4.82
C HIS A 126 -17.27 12.21 -5.08
N TRP A 127 -17.06 11.68 -6.30
CA TRP A 127 -15.88 10.92 -6.67
C TRP A 127 -15.37 11.26 -8.07
N GLN A 128 -14.06 11.08 -8.26
CA GLN A 128 -13.38 11.16 -9.57
C GLN A 128 -12.47 9.94 -9.71
N VAL A 129 -12.25 9.50 -10.96
CA VAL A 129 -11.45 8.32 -11.29
C VAL A 129 -10.17 8.72 -12.00
N THR A 130 -9.05 8.10 -11.60
CA THR A 130 -7.73 8.24 -12.22
C THR A 130 -7.16 6.86 -12.56
N THR A 131 -5.99 6.80 -13.22
CA THR A 131 -5.35 5.53 -13.57
C THR A 131 -4.52 4.93 -12.45
N THR A 132 -4.04 5.74 -11.51
CA THR A 132 -3.24 5.30 -10.35
C THR A 132 -3.48 6.20 -9.15
N ALA A 133 -3.20 5.70 -7.93
CA ALA A 133 -3.22 6.53 -6.72
C ALA A 133 -2.19 7.68 -6.77
N SER A 134 -1.08 7.52 -7.48
CA SER A 134 -0.11 8.61 -7.72
C SER A 134 -0.75 9.77 -8.48
N GLU A 135 -1.51 9.47 -9.53
CA GLU A 135 -2.27 10.49 -10.28
C GLU A 135 -3.36 11.12 -9.42
N ALA A 136 -4.08 10.32 -8.62
CA ALA A 136 -5.09 10.81 -7.68
C ALA A 136 -4.49 11.77 -6.64
N ASN A 137 -3.41 11.38 -5.98
CA ASN A 137 -2.72 12.22 -4.99
C ASN A 137 -2.19 13.52 -5.61
N ARG A 138 -1.62 13.45 -6.82
CA ARG A 138 -1.20 14.64 -7.56
C ARG A 138 -2.37 15.57 -7.86
N ALA A 139 -3.50 15.02 -8.30
CA ALA A 139 -4.72 15.80 -8.56
C ALA A 139 -5.25 16.45 -7.28
N VAL A 140 -5.30 15.69 -6.18
CA VAL A 140 -5.77 16.16 -4.87
C VAL A 140 -4.89 17.29 -4.33
N ILE A 141 -3.56 17.16 -4.40
CA ILE A 141 -2.63 18.23 -3.99
C ILE A 141 -2.90 19.51 -4.79
N ARG A 142 -3.12 19.41 -6.12
CA ARG A 142 -3.45 20.57 -6.95
C ARG A 142 -4.79 21.20 -6.56
N TRP A 143 -5.82 20.38 -6.32
CA TRP A 143 -7.10 20.87 -5.82
C TRP A 143 -6.96 21.57 -4.46
N CYS A 144 -6.26 20.96 -3.51
CA CYS A 144 -6.04 21.56 -2.19
C CYS A 144 -5.34 22.92 -2.28
N ARG A 145 -4.29 23.04 -3.10
CA ARG A 145 -3.60 24.31 -3.37
C ARG A 145 -4.53 25.35 -4.01
N GLY A 146 -5.29 24.94 -5.02
CA GLY A 146 -6.24 25.82 -5.70
C GLY A 146 -7.37 26.32 -4.78
N LEU A 147 -7.89 25.43 -3.93
CA LEU A 147 -9.00 25.74 -3.02
C LEU A 147 -8.60 26.62 -1.83
N THR A 148 -7.37 26.50 -1.38
CA THR A 148 -6.86 27.22 -0.19
C THR A 148 -6.01 28.45 -0.53
N GLY A 149 -5.47 28.53 -1.74
CA GLY A 149 -4.48 29.55 -2.14
C GLY A 149 -3.11 29.35 -1.48
N ARG A 150 -2.89 28.23 -0.79
CA ARG A 150 -1.66 27.91 -0.07
C ARG A 150 -0.75 27.02 -0.88
N SER A 151 0.56 27.14 -0.71
CA SER A 151 1.54 26.43 -1.56
C SER A 151 2.04 25.11 -0.97
N LYS A 152 2.11 24.99 0.37
CA LYS A 152 2.72 23.85 1.03
C LYS A 152 1.72 22.73 1.32
N ILE A 153 2.21 21.50 1.37
CA ILE A 153 1.52 20.36 1.96
C ILE A 153 2.28 19.88 3.20
N LEU A 154 1.60 19.18 4.09
CA LEU A 154 2.23 18.49 5.20
C LEU A 154 2.11 17.00 5.00
N ILE A 155 3.21 16.28 5.21
CA ILE A 155 3.31 14.81 5.17
C ILE A 155 4.01 14.29 6.42
N PHE A 156 3.93 12.97 6.62
CA PHE A 156 4.61 12.31 7.72
C PHE A 156 5.88 11.58 7.26
N ASN A 157 6.93 11.66 8.07
CA ASN A 157 8.23 11.05 7.79
C ASN A 157 8.12 9.54 7.56
N GLY A 158 8.63 9.05 6.44
CA GLY A 158 8.53 7.66 6.02
C GLY A 158 7.26 7.32 5.24
N CYS A 159 6.41 8.29 4.89
CA CYS A 159 5.22 8.06 4.07
C CYS A 159 5.57 7.65 2.63
N TYR A 160 4.59 7.02 1.97
CA TYR A 160 4.59 6.80 0.53
C TYR A 160 3.18 7.05 -0.01
N HIS A 161 3.05 7.98 -0.94
CA HIS A 161 1.79 8.35 -1.59
C HIS A 161 1.89 8.28 -3.12
N GLY A 162 2.67 7.32 -3.61
CA GLY A 162 2.94 7.15 -5.03
C GLY A 162 4.09 8.02 -5.54
N ALA A 163 4.31 7.97 -6.85
CA ALA A 163 5.38 8.71 -7.54
C ALA A 163 4.98 10.18 -7.75
N VAL A 164 4.90 10.93 -6.66
CA VAL A 164 4.57 12.36 -6.61
C VAL A 164 5.71 13.10 -5.94
N ASP A 165 6.36 14.03 -6.63
CA ASP A 165 7.56 14.72 -6.12
C ASP A 165 7.31 15.35 -4.75
N ASP A 166 6.19 16.02 -4.56
CA ASP A 166 5.83 16.70 -3.32
C ASP A 166 5.90 15.82 -2.05
N VAL A 167 5.87 14.48 -2.15
CA VAL A 167 5.87 13.60 -0.97
C VAL A 167 7.24 13.02 -0.64
N PHE A 168 8.27 13.37 -1.41
CA PHE A 168 9.61 12.82 -1.24
C PHE A 168 10.51 13.68 -0.36
N VAL A 169 10.04 13.99 0.84
CA VAL A 169 10.78 14.67 1.90
C VAL A 169 10.88 13.76 3.11
N ASP A 170 12.07 13.58 3.64
CA ASP A 170 12.35 12.79 4.84
C ASP A 170 12.80 13.71 5.99
N LEU A 171 12.65 13.23 7.23
CA LEU A 171 13.37 13.79 8.39
C LEU A 171 14.62 12.95 8.66
N ARG A 172 15.78 13.63 8.75
CA ARG A 172 17.06 13.03 9.12
C ARG A 172 17.65 13.90 10.24
N ASP A 173 17.89 13.29 11.38
CA ASP A 173 18.42 13.99 12.56
C ASP A 173 17.61 15.24 12.94
N GLY A 174 16.28 15.16 12.80
CA GLY A 174 15.34 16.25 13.07
C GLY A 174 15.27 17.34 11.99
N LEU A 175 16.01 17.20 10.90
CA LEU A 175 16.02 18.15 9.78
C LEU A 175 15.27 17.58 8.58
N ALA A 176 14.41 18.37 7.95
CA ALA A 176 13.77 18.03 6.69
C ALA A 176 14.80 18.07 5.56
N VAL A 177 14.82 17.04 4.72
CA VAL A 177 15.70 16.92 3.56
C VAL A 177 14.92 16.33 2.38
N ASN A 178 15.29 16.69 1.15
CA ASN A 178 14.84 15.93 -0.02
C ASN A 178 15.28 14.48 0.15
N ARG A 179 14.38 13.51 -0.17
CA ARG A 179 14.69 12.08 0.00
C ARG A 179 15.97 11.72 -0.77
N PRO A 180 17.03 11.22 -0.12
CA PRO A 180 18.34 11.05 -0.75
C PRO A 180 18.38 10.09 -1.94
N SER A 181 17.39 9.17 -2.03
CA SER A 181 17.29 8.18 -3.10
C SER A 181 16.61 8.69 -4.38
N LEU A 182 16.14 9.93 -4.42
CA LEU A 182 15.48 10.47 -5.61
C LEU A 182 16.45 10.63 -6.78
N ILE A 183 16.08 10.07 -7.92
CA ILE A 183 16.84 10.21 -9.17
C ILE A 183 16.46 11.52 -9.85
N GLY A 184 17.47 12.37 -10.14
CA GLY A 184 17.32 13.57 -10.97
C GLY A 184 16.49 14.70 -10.35
N GLN A 185 16.42 14.76 -9.03
CA GLN A 185 15.73 15.84 -8.34
C GLN A 185 16.48 17.16 -8.50
N VAL A 186 15.84 18.15 -9.10
CA VAL A 186 16.41 19.49 -9.35
C VAL A 186 15.73 20.59 -8.53
N GLN A 187 14.52 20.33 -8.07
CA GLN A 187 13.73 21.29 -7.29
C GLN A 187 13.88 21.00 -5.80
N ASP A 188 14.06 22.06 -5.01
CA ASP A 188 14.02 21.91 -3.55
C ASP A 188 12.57 21.72 -3.08
N LEU A 189 12.23 20.49 -2.69
CA LEU A 189 10.89 20.13 -2.25
C LEU A 189 10.52 20.76 -0.89
N LEU A 190 11.49 21.21 -0.10
CA LEU A 190 11.25 21.90 1.17
C LEU A 190 10.51 23.24 0.99
N LEU A 191 10.54 23.80 -0.22
CA LEU A 191 9.76 25.00 -0.56
C LEU A 191 8.24 24.74 -0.57
N THR A 192 7.83 23.49 -0.85
CA THR A 192 6.43 23.11 -1.06
C THR A 192 5.93 22.03 -0.11
N THR A 193 6.81 21.47 0.73
CA THR A 193 6.46 20.33 1.61
C THR A 193 7.06 20.50 3.00
N VAL A 194 6.23 20.26 4.01
CA VAL A 194 6.63 20.17 5.42
C VAL A 194 6.51 18.70 5.82
N ALA A 195 7.58 18.12 6.35
CA ALA A 195 7.58 16.77 6.91
C ALA A 195 7.68 16.85 8.44
N ILE A 196 6.85 16.08 9.14
CA ILE A 196 6.90 15.91 10.59
C ILE A 196 6.83 14.42 10.95
N GLU A 197 7.11 14.07 12.20
CA GLU A 197 6.86 12.72 12.67
C GLU A 197 5.38 12.47 12.89
N PHE A 198 4.92 11.24 12.57
CA PHE A 198 3.58 10.78 12.93
C PHE A 198 3.46 10.67 14.45
N ASN A 199 2.28 10.94 14.99
CA ASN A 199 2.01 11.01 16.44
C ASN A 199 2.65 12.18 17.19
N ASP A 200 3.29 13.14 16.51
CA ASP A 200 3.83 14.35 17.13
C ASP A 200 2.81 15.50 17.03
N VAL A 201 1.96 15.62 18.08
CA VAL A 201 0.95 16.69 18.17
C VAL A 201 1.57 18.06 18.21
N ALA A 202 2.71 18.24 18.90
CA ALA A 202 3.33 19.55 19.06
C ALA A 202 3.91 20.07 17.72
N ALA A 203 4.56 19.18 16.97
CA ALA A 203 5.05 19.51 15.62
C ALA A 203 3.88 19.82 14.66
N LEU A 204 2.77 19.03 14.75
CA LEU A 204 1.57 19.24 13.95
C LEU A 204 0.95 20.63 14.23
N GLU A 205 0.73 20.99 15.50
CA GLU A 205 0.21 22.29 15.88
C GLU A 205 1.11 23.42 15.40
N SER A 206 2.41 23.28 15.60
CA SER A 206 3.39 24.30 15.18
C SER A 206 3.37 24.52 13.66
N ALA A 207 3.33 23.44 12.87
CA ALA A 207 3.31 23.52 11.41
C ALA A 207 2.01 24.17 10.90
N LEU A 208 0.85 23.79 11.44
CA LEU A 208 -0.45 24.29 10.98
C LEU A 208 -0.73 25.74 11.37
N ARG A 209 -0.16 26.24 12.48
CA ARG A 209 -0.29 27.65 12.91
C ARG A 209 0.23 28.67 11.89
N ASN A 210 1.16 28.29 11.03
CA ASN A 210 1.72 29.19 10.02
C ASN A 210 0.69 29.58 8.93
N GLY A 211 -0.38 28.80 8.76
CA GLY A 211 -1.46 29.10 7.82
C GLY A 211 -1.09 28.97 6.35
N ASP A 212 0.06 28.36 6.01
CA ASP A 212 0.57 28.19 4.64
C ASP A 212 0.43 26.75 4.10
N ILE A 213 -0.12 25.84 4.92
CA ILE A 213 -0.37 24.45 4.55
C ILE A 213 -1.74 24.30 3.85
N ALA A 214 -1.74 23.84 2.60
CA ALA A 214 -2.95 23.58 1.81
C ALA A 214 -3.68 22.35 2.31
N CYS A 215 -2.94 21.27 2.56
CA CYS A 215 -3.50 20.04 3.10
C CYS A 215 -2.47 19.26 3.93
N VAL A 216 -2.97 18.43 4.83
CA VAL A 216 -2.24 17.29 5.39
C VAL A 216 -2.59 16.07 4.54
N LEU A 217 -1.59 15.42 3.95
CA LEU A 217 -1.74 14.16 3.23
C LEU A 217 -1.17 13.05 4.10
N ALA A 218 -2.00 12.09 4.49
CA ALA A 218 -1.67 11.03 5.43
C ALA A 218 -2.28 9.69 5.03
N GLU A 219 -1.64 8.59 5.45
CA GLU A 219 -2.35 7.35 5.71
C GLU A 219 -2.91 7.41 7.14
N PRO A 220 -4.13 6.93 7.41
CA PRO A 220 -4.64 6.87 8.79
C PRO A 220 -3.80 5.97 9.71
N VAL A 221 -3.20 4.93 9.14
CA VAL A 221 -2.14 4.10 9.71
C VAL A 221 -1.02 4.06 8.69
N MET A 222 0.20 4.43 9.04
CA MET A 222 1.33 4.38 8.10
C MET A 222 1.72 2.94 7.85
N THR A 223 1.57 2.46 6.63
CA THR A 223 1.73 1.04 6.28
C THR A 223 2.96 0.73 5.43
N ASN A 224 3.66 1.74 4.95
CA ASN A 224 4.85 1.57 4.12
C ASN A 224 6.15 1.46 4.91
N ILE A 225 6.08 1.60 6.21
CA ILE A 225 7.23 1.53 7.11
C ILE A 225 6.80 0.98 8.49
N GLY A 226 6.82 -0.35 8.66
CA GLY A 226 6.63 -1.01 9.95
C GLY A 226 5.25 -0.84 10.60
N MET A 227 4.24 -0.49 9.87
CA MET A 227 2.84 -0.34 10.27
C MET A 227 2.66 0.49 11.57
N ILE A 228 2.86 1.80 11.45
CA ILE A 228 2.76 2.74 12.56
C ILE A 228 1.30 3.13 12.77
N ARG A 229 0.75 2.76 13.92
CA ARG A 229 -0.62 3.12 14.32
C ARG A 229 -0.67 4.50 14.95
N ASP A 230 -1.82 5.14 14.86
CA ASP A 230 -2.11 6.37 15.56
C ASP A 230 -2.12 6.17 17.08
N ALA A 231 -1.56 7.14 17.80
CA ALA A 231 -1.72 7.22 19.25
C ALA A 231 -3.18 7.58 19.59
N PRO A 232 -3.71 7.13 20.73
CA PRO A 232 -5.09 7.42 21.11
C PRO A 232 -5.42 8.92 21.02
N GLY A 233 -6.42 9.26 20.20
CA GLY A 233 -6.88 10.64 20.00
C GLY A 233 -6.05 11.48 19.01
N TYR A 234 -5.03 10.87 18.36
CA TYR A 234 -4.18 11.61 17.42
C TYR A 234 -4.92 12.00 16.14
N LEU A 235 -5.68 11.09 15.54
CA LEU A 235 -6.43 11.37 14.31
C LEU A 235 -7.56 12.39 14.53
N GLU A 236 -8.25 12.35 15.68
CA GLU A 236 -9.24 13.35 16.08
C GLU A 236 -8.59 14.73 16.25
N THR A 237 -7.40 14.78 16.86
CA THR A 237 -6.61 16.01 17.02
C THR A 237 -6.17 16.55 15.66
N LEU A 238 -5.70 15.68 14.77
CA LEU A 238 -5.33 16.04 13.40
C LEU A 238 -6.54 16.64 12.66
N ARG A 239 -7.72 15.98 12.73
CA ARG A 239 -8.96 16.49 12.11
C ARG A 239 -9.34 17.85 12.66
N ARG A 240 -9.32 18.01 13.98
CA ARG A 240 -9.66 19.26 14.66
C ARG A 240 -8.75 20.41 14.23
N LEU A 241 -7.44 20.19 14.28
CA LEU A 241 -6.43 21.20 13.90
C LEU A 241 -6.54 21.62 12.43
N CYS A 242 -6.77 20.65 11.53
CA CYS A 242 -7.04 20.94 10.12
C CYS A 242 -8.29 21.85 9.97
N SER A 243 -9.35 21.55 10.70
CA SER A 243 -10.58 22.37 10.66
C SER A 243 -10.39 23.77 11.19
N GLU A 244 -9.69 23.93 12.33
CA GLU A 244 -9.41 25.22 12.97
C GLU A 244 -8.53 26.13 12.12
N THR A 245 -7.58 25.56 11.36
CA THR A 245 -6.65 26.30 10.52
C THR A 245 -7.10 26.48 9.07
N GLY A 246 -8.22 25.85 8.69
CA GLY A 246 -8.70 25.81 7.30
C GLY A 246 -7.77 25.02 6.36
N THR A 247 -6.96 24.12 6.91
CA THR A 247 -6.15 23.16 6.17
C THR A 247 -7.02 21.95 5.80
N LEU A 248 -6.92 21.44 4.58
CA LEU A 248 -7.70 20.28 4.17
C LEU A 248 -7.06 18.98 4.67
N LEU A 249 -7.86 18.06 5.20
CA LEU A 249 -7.40 16.73 5.57
C LEU A 249 -7.62 15.77 4.41
N VAL A 250 -6.54 15.13 3.95
CA VAL A 250 -6.56 14.11 2.90
C VAL A 250 -6.09 12.80 3.49
N PHE A 251 -6.92 11.76 3.42
CA PHE A 251 -6.48 10.40 3.73
C PHE A 251 -6.27 9.57 2.46
N ASP A 252 -5.06 9.05 2.33
CA ASP A 252 -4.75 8.02 1.35
C ASP A 252 -5.03 6.65 1.98
N GLU A 253 -6.17 6.10 1.62
CA GLU A 253 -6.65 4.80 2.12
C GLU A 253 -6.28 3.64 1.18
N THR A 254 -5.34 3.84 0.27
CA THR A 254 -4.93 2.80 -0.70
C THR A 254 -4.52 1.51 -0.02
N HIS A 255 -3.86 1.58 1.13
CA HIS A 255 -3.51 0.41 1.94
C HIS A 255 -4.50 0.17 3.08
N THR A 256 -4.98 1.21 3.72
CA THR A 256 -5.87 1.10 4.89
C THR A 256 -7.30 0.70 4.51
N ILE A 257 -7.62 0.55 3.22
CA ILE A 257 -8.78 -0.21 2.76
C ILE A 257 -8.81 -1.62 3.38
N SER A 258 -7.64 -2.16 3.78
CA SER A 258 -7.54 -3.45 4.51
C SER A 258 -8.14 -3.43 5.91
N SER A 259 -8.39 -2.26 6.50
CA SER A 259 -8.91 -2.13 7.88
C SER A 259 -10.31 -2.70 8.05
N GLY A 260 -11.15 -2.64 7.01
CA GLY A 260 -12.53 -3.11 7.07
C GLY A 260 -13.36 -2.60 5.89
N TYR A 261 -14.62 -3.00 5.85
CA TYR A 261 -15.55 -2.55 4.82
C TYR A 261 -15.78 -1.04 4.88
N GLY A 262 -15.42 -0.35 3.80
CA GLY A 262 -15.46 1.12 3.72
C GLY A 262 -14.17 1.82 4.15
N GLY A 263 -13.09 1.09 4.36
CA GLY A 263 -11.78 1.64 4.74
C GLY A 263 -11.64 1.94 6.23
N HIS A 264 -10.53 2.57 6.60
CA HIS A 264 -10.21 2.91 7.99
C HIS A 264 -11.10 4.03 8.53
N SER A 265 -11.26 5.11 7.78
CA SER A 265 -12.03 6.28 8.21
C SER A 265 -13.48 5.97 8.52
N ASN A 266 -14.11 5.06 7.76
CA ASN A 266 -15.49 4.68 7.98
C ASN A 266 -15.69 3.79 9.22
N SER A 267 -14.62 3.14 9.70
CA SER A 267 -14.70 2.16 10.79
C SER A 267 -14.05 2.64 12.09
N HIS A 268 -12.99 3.45 12.03
CA HIS A 268 -12.11 3.69 13.17
C HIS A 268 -11.63 5.13 13.33
N GLY A 269 -11.91 6.04 12.41
CA GLY A 269 -11.30 7.35 12.44
C GLY A 269 -12.23 8.49 12.00
N PRO A 270 -11.76 9.73 12.05
CA PRO A 270 -12.51 10.88 11.54
C PRO A 270 -12.58 10.82 10.02
N MET A 271 -13.67 11.34 9.47
CA MET A 271 -13.81 11.50 8.02
C MET A 271 -12.88 12.63 7.51
N PRO A 272 -12.11 12.40 6.44
CA PRO A 272 -11.32 13.43 5.81
C PRO A 272 -12.18 14.35 4.94
N ASP A 273 -11.59 15.48 4.49
CA ASP A 273 -12.19 16.31 3.46
C ASP A 273 -12.12 15.63 2.08
N ILE A 274 -11.03 14.90 1.84
CA ILE A 274 -10.77 14.17 0.61
C ILE A 274 -10.15 12.80 0.96
N MET A 275 -10.59 11.74 0.28
CA MET A 275 -10.08 10.38 0.42
C MET A 275 -9.55 9.87 -0.92
N VAL A 276 -8.39 9.20 -0.91
CA VAL A 276 -7.80 8.54 -2.08
C VAL A 276 -7.80 7.04 -1.87
N ILE A 277 -8.17 6.27 -2.89
CA ILE A 277 -8.13 4.80 -2.87
C ILE A 277 -7.63 4.30 -4.23
N GLY A 278 -6.61 3.47 -4.22
CA GLY A 278 -6.07 2.83 -5.42
C GLY A 278 -5.97 1.33 -5.32
N LYS A 279 -5.03 0.75 -6.05
CA LYS A 279 -4.64 -0.68 -6.00
C LYS A 279 -5.85 -1.64 -6.07
N SER A 280 -6.33 -2.15 -4.95
CA SER A 280 -7.37 -3.19 -4.88
C SER A 280 -8.75 -2.76 -5.37
N ILE A 281 -9.04 -1.46 -5.50
CA ILE A 281 -10.35 -0.96 -5.91
C ILE A 281 -10.75 -1.48 -7.31
N GLY A 282 -9.76 -1.74 -8.17
CA GLY A 282 -9.94 -2.33 -9.51
C GLY A 282 -9.52 -3.79 -9.60
N GLY A 283 -9.18 -4.46 -8.49
CA GLY A 283 -8.77 -5.86 -8.48
C GLY A 283 -7.51 -6.17 -9.29
N GLY A 284 -6.57 -5.21 -9.39
CA GLY A 284 -5.35 -5.31 -10.19
C GLY A 284 -5.41 -4.59 -11.54
N VAL A 285 -6.58 -4.15 -11.99
CA VAL A 285 -6.69 -3.25 -13.15
C VAL A 285 -6.22 -1.86 -12.74
N PRO A 286 -5.35 -1.19 -13.52
CA PRO A 286 -4.86 0.13 -13.19
C PRO A 286 -5.99 1.17 -13.09
N CYS A 287 -6.37 1.53 -11.88
CA CYS A 287 -7.31 2.59 -11.56
C CYS A 287 -7.18 3.01 -10.09
N ALA A 288 -7.63 4.22 -9.81
CA ALA A 288 -7.79 4.76 -8.49
C ALA A 288 -8.91 5.78 -8.48
N VAL A 289 -9.40 6.10 -7.30
CA VAL A 289 -10.46 7.10 -7.09
C VAL A 289 -10.03 8.10 -6.04
N TYR A 290 -10.56 9.32 -6.12
CA TYR A 290 -10.54 10.24 -4.99
C TYR A 290 -11.96 10.78 -4.77
N GLY A 291 -12.38 10.73 -3.51
CA GLY A 291 -13.70 11.19 -3.06
C GLY A 291 -13.57 12.44 -2.22
N PHE A 292 -14.64 13.25 -2.14
CA PHE A 292 -14.63 14.51 -1.42
C PHE A 292 -16.01 14.87 -0.88
N THR A 293 -16.03 15.70 0.16
CA THR A 293 -17.26 16.19 0.78
C THR A 293 -18.07 17.09 -0.17
N ALA A 294 -19.36 17.26 0.10
CA ALA A 294 -20.22 18.16 -0.67
C ALA A 294 -19.72 19.61 -0.64
N GLN A 295 -19.15 20.06 0.49
CA GLN A 295 -18.56 21.38 0.61
C GLN A 295 -17.34 21.55 -0.32
N ILE A 296 -16.45 20.54 -0.37
CA ILE A 296 -15.30 20.55 -1.26
C ILE A 296 -15.76 20.53 -2.71
N SER A 297 -16.76 19.70 -3.07
CA SER A 297 -17.35 19.67 -4.41
C SER A 297 -17.79 21.04 -4.89
N ALA A 298 -18.59 21.74 -4.09
CA ALA A 298 -19.10 23.07 -4.43
C ALA A 298 -17.94 24.08 -4.65
N ARG A 299 -16.90 24.03 -3.82
CA ARG A 299 -15.69 24.87 -3.97
C ARG A 299 -14.90 24.52 -5.23
N MET A 300 -14.76 23.25 -5.56
CA MET A 300 -14.09 22.78 -6.79
C MET A 300 -14.83 23.26 -8.03
N GLU A 301 -16.16 23.16 -8.04
CA GLU A 301 -16.99 23.68 -9.14
C GLU A 301 -16.84 25.20 -9.32
N ALA A 302 -16.88 25.96 -8.23
CA ALA A 302 -16.68 27.40 -8.28
C ALA A 302 -15.28 27.77 -8.81
N LEU A 303 -14.23 27.10 -8.33
CA LEU A 303 -12.86 27.30 -8.82
C LEU A 303 -12.73 26.93 -10.31
N ASN A 304 -13.33 25.82 -10.73
CA ASN A 304 -13.28 25.39 -12.12
C ASN A 304 -13.99 26.35 -13.08
N LYS A 305 -15.10 26.97 -12.63
CA LYS A 305 -15.83 28.00 -13.39
C LYS A 305 -15.03 29.32 -13.49
N ALA A 306 -14.27 29.67 -12.45
CA ALA A 306 -13.53 30.92 -12.38
C ALA A 306 -12.16 30.88 -13.06
N ARG A 307 -11.58 29.70 -13.29
CA ARG A 307 -10.22 29.57 -13.91
C ARG A 307 -10.25 29.98 -15.39
N PRO A 308 -9.13 30.45 -15.94
CA PRO A 308 -8.97 30.66 -17.38
C PRO A 308 -9.20 29.38 -18.19
N ALA A 309 -9.64 29.54 -19.43
CA ALA A 309 -9.79 28.41 -20.35
C ALA A 309 -8.44 27.69 -20.57
N GLY A 310 -8.49 26.38 -20.75
CA GLY A 310 -7.31 25.56 -20.99
C GLY A 310 -7.27 24.31 -20.11
N HIS A 311 -6.20 23.53 -20.26
CA HIS A 311 -6.01 22.29 -19.51
C HIS A 311 -5.77 22.55 -18.02
N SER A 312 -6.47 21.84 -17.15
CA SER A 312 -6.37 21.99 -15.70
C SER A 312 -5.07 21.42 -15.09
N GLY A 313 -4.37 20.59 -15.84
CA GLY A 313 -3.25 19.78 -15.34
C GLY A 313 -3.70 18.57 -14.51
N ILE A 314 -4.98 18.22 -14.55
CA ILE A 314 -5.60 17.10 -13.83
C ILE A 314 -6.21 16.14 -14.86
N GLY A 315 -5.96 14.83 -14.66
CA GLY A 315 -6.45 13.78 -15.53
C GLY A 315 -5.58 13.50 -16.74
N THR A 316 -5.73 12.31 -17.27
CA THR A 316 -5.08 11.82 -18.49
C THR A 316 -6.14 11.20 -19.40
N THR A 317 -5.78 10.90 -20.65
CA THR A 317 -6.70 10.28 -21.63
C THR A 317 -7.32 8.97 -21.14
N LEU A 318 -6.60 8.20 -20.32
CA LEU A 318 -7.05 6.90 -19.82
C LEU A 318 -7.75 6.99 -18.47
N SER A 319 -7.86 8.17 -17.85
CA SER A 319 -8.61 8.34 -16.60
C SER A 319 -10.09 8.00 -16.87
N ALA A 320 -10.70 7.22 -15.98
CA ALA A 320 -12.08 6.73 -16.08
C ALA A 320 -12.39 5.96 -17.40
N ASN A 321 -11.41 5.18 -17.90
CA ASN A 321 -11.65 4.35 -19.08
C ASN A 321 -12.68 3.23 -18.78
N ALA A 322 -13.35 2.75 -19.82
CA ALA A 322 -14.46 1.79 -19.69
C ALA A 322 -14.03 0.48 -19.02
N LEU A 323 -12.82 -0.01 -19.28
CA LEU A 323 -12.31 -1.24 -18.66
C LEU A 323 -12.16 -1.06 -17.14
N ALA A 324 -11.59 0.05 -16.69
CA ALA A 324 -11.42 0.36 -15.27
C ALA A 324 -12.79 0.57 -14.58
N MET A 325 -13.74 1.20 -15.25
CA MET A 325 -15.10 1.39 -14.73
C MET A 325 -15.81 0.05 -14.53
N SER A 326 -15.74 -0.85 -15.51
CA SER A 326 -16.31 -2.21 -15.43
C SER A 326 -15.61 -3.03 -14.33
N ALA A 327 -14.29 -2.95 -14.21
CA ALA A 327 -13.54 -3.63 -13.17
C ALA A 327 -13.97 -3.17 -11.75
N MET A 328 -14.01 -1.86 -11.50
CA MET A 328 -14.43 -1.31 -10.21
C MET A 328 -15.88 -1.65 -9.89
N HIS A 329 -16.77 -1.61 -10.88
CA HIS A 329 -18.18 -1.97 -10.70
C HIS A 329 -18.32 -3.43 -10.25
N ALA A 330 -17.61 -4.36 -10.89
CA ALA A 330 -17.60 -5.77 -10.51
C ALA A 330 -16.99 -5.96 -9.10
N MET A 331 -15.88 -5.29 -8.80
CA MET A 331 -15.22 -5.38 -7.49
C MET A 331 -16.14 -4.87 -6.37
N LEU A 332 -16.67 -3.67 -6.47
CA LEU A 332 -17.53 -3.07 -5.45
C LEU A 332 -18.87 -3.78 -5.31
N GLY A 333 -19.42 -4.30 -6.41
CA GLY A 333 -20.73 -4.94 -6.39
C GLY A 333 -20.74 -6.38 -5.91
N GLN A 334 -19.63 -7.12 -6.12
CA GLN A 334 -19.66 -8.58 -5.92
C GLN A 334 -18.49 -9.12 -5.11
N VAL A 335 -17.34 -8.43 -5.05
CA VAL A 335 -16.10 -8.95 -4.43
C VAL A 335 -15.81 -8.27 -3.10
N ILE A 336 -15.85 -6.95 -3.07
CA ILE A 336 -15.58 -6.14 -1.86
C ILE A 336 -16.84 -6.12 -0.99
N THR A 337 -17.08 -7.17 -0.24
CA THR A 337 -18.29 -7.35 0.58
C THR A 337 -17.96 -7.43 2.07
N ARG A 338 -18.95 -7.17 2.93
CA ARG A 338 -18.79 -7.36 4.38
C ARG A 338 -18.37 -8.78 4.73
N LYS A 339 -18.98 -9.78 4.08
CA LYS A 339 -18.63 -11.20 4.27
C LYS A 339 -17.17 -11.50 3.87
N ALA A 340 -16.66 -10.84 2.82
CA ALA A 340 -15.25 -10.94 2.44
C ALA A 340 -14.34 -10.44 3.57
N TYR A 341 -14.64 -9.27 4.13
CA TYR A 341 -13.88 -8.73 5.26
C TYR A 341 -13.99 -9.59 6.52
N ASP A 342 -15.18 -10.12 6.84
CA ASP A 342 -15.33 -11.01 8.01
C ASP A 342 -14.37 -12.19 7.95
N HIS A 343 -14.23 -12.81 6.78
CA HIS A 343 -13.25 -13.90 6.58
C HIS A 343 -11.81 -13.41 6.65
N MET A 344 -11.47 -12.30 5.99
CA MET A 344 -10.12 -11.72 5.99
C MET A 344 -9.66 -11.39 7.40
N LEU A 345 -10.53 -10.78 8.20
CA LEU A 345 -10.24 -10.40 9.59
C LEU A 345 -10.05 -11.64 10.48
N ALA A 346 -10.87 -12.67 10.32
CA ALA A 346 -10.71 -13.94 11.06
C ALA A 346 -9.38 -14.63 10.74
N MET A 347 -8.95 -14.61 9.47
CA MET A 347 -7.64 -15.13 9.07
C MET A 347 -6.49 -14.28 9.60
N ALA A 348 -6.66 -12.96 9.65
CA ALA A 348 -5.68 -12.05 10.24
C ALA A 348 -5.51 -12.31 11.75
N ASP A 349 -6.59 -12.48 12.50
CA ASP A 349 -6.55 -12.82 13.92
C ASP A 349 -5.81 -14.15 14.17
N ARG A 350 -6.06 -15.16 13.32
CA ARG A 350 -5.33 -16.43 13.36
C ARG A 350 -3.84 -16.22 13.14
N LEU A 351 -3.45 -15.46 12.12
CA LEU A 351 -2.07 -15.17 11.80
C LEU A 351 -1.38 -14.40 12.94
N VAL A 352 -2.01 -13.35 13.46
CA VAL A 352 -1.49 -12.54 14.57
C VAL A 352 -1.25 -13.41 15.80
N SER A 353 -2.21 -14.27 16.14
CA SER A 353 -2.10 -15.17 17.30
C SER A 353 -0.95 -16.16 17.11
N GLY A 354 -0.82 -16.77 15.92
CA GLY A 354 0.24 -17.71 15.61
C GLY A 354 1.63 -17.06 15.60
N LEU A 355 1.77 -15.86 15.00
CA LEU A 355 3.03 -15.11 15.02
C LEU A 355 3.49 -14.78 16.44
N ARG A 356 2.57 -14.37 17.31
CA ARG A 356 2.89 -14.11 18.74
C ARG A 356 3.36 -15.36 19.45
N GLN A 357 2.75 -16.52 19.18
CA GLN A 357 3.19 -17.81 19.72
C GLN A 357 4.60 -18.16 19.26
N VAL A 358 4.93 -18.01 17.99
CA VAL A 358 6.29 -18.25 17.46
C VAL A 358 7.30 -17.31 18.13
N ILE A 359 6.98 -16.01 18.22
CA ILE A 359 7.84 -15.01 18.87
C ILE A 359 8.10 -15.36 20.33
N GLU A 360 7.06 -15.73 21.09
CA GLU A 360 7.16 -16.10 22.50
C GLU A 360 7.94 -17.40 22.69
N ALA A 361 7.65 -18.44 21.89
CA ALA A 361 8.31 -19.74 21.98
C ALA A 361 9.82 -19.67 21.79
N HIS A 362 10.28 -18.76 20.94
CA HIS A 362 11.70 -18.54 20.65
C HIS A 362 12.32 -17.38 21.45
N GLY A 363 11.55 -16.70 22.31
CA GLY A 363 12.04 -15.55 23.09
C GLY A 363 12.55 -14.39 22.21
N LEU A 364 11.94 -14.16 21.05
CA LEU A 364 12.39 -13.13 20.11
C LEU A 364 12.02 -11.72 20.60
N PRO A 365 12.91 -10.73 20.41
CA PRO A 365 12.62 -9.34 20.69
C PRO A 365 11.85 -8.69 19.54
N TRP A 366 10.74 -9.31 19.12
CA TRP A 366 9.94 -8.88 17.99
C TRP A 366 8.53 -8.50 18.40
N HIS A 367 7.88 -7.69 17.54
CA HIS A 367 6.52 -7.23 17.73
C HIS A 367 5.64 -7.59 16.53
N VAL A 368 4.34 -7.82 16.76
CA VAL A 368 3.35 -8.02 15.71
C VAL A 368 2.37 -6.84 15.70
N SER A 369 2.33 -6.12 14.61
CA SER A 369 1.33 -5.08 14.30
C SER A 369 0.33 -5.58 13.27
N HIS A 370 -0.91 -5.08 13.32
CA HIS A 370 -1.90 -5.34 12.27
C HIS A 370 -2.91 -4.21 12.16
N VAL A 371 -3.46 -4.06 10.97
CA VAL A 371 -4.60 -3.19 10.67
C VAL A 371 -5.57 -3.95 9.76
N GLY A 372 -6.66 -4.43 10.34
CA GLY A 372 -7.60 -5.30 9.64
C GLY A 372 -6.93 -6.55 9.07
N ALA A 373 -7.05 -6.72 7.75
CA ALA A 373 -6.51 -7.88 7.01
C ALA A 373 -5.00 -7.74 6.64
N ARG A 374 -4.31 -6.76 7.16
CA ARG A 374 -2.88 -6.52 6.97
C ARG A 374 -2.14 -6.79 8.27
N VAL A 375 -1.17 -7.69 8.25
CA VAL A 375 -0.38 -8.12 9.41
C VAL A 375 1.10 -7.97 9.09
N GLU A 376 1.89 -7.55 10.08
CA GLU A 376 3.34 -7.40 9.95
C GLU A 376 4.04 -7.76 11.26
N PHE A 377 5.17 -8.45 11.19
CA PHE A 377 6.07 -8.56 12.32
C PHE A 377 7.28 -7.63 12.13
N VAL A 378 7.72 -7.02 13.22
CA VAL A 378 8.83 -6.07 13.23
C VAL A 378 9.91 -6.61 14.18
N CYS A 379 11.18 -6.56 13.74
CA CYS A 379 12.32 -7.07 14.49
C CYS A 379 12.73 -6.16 15.66
N ALA A 380 11.76 -5.60 16.39
CA ALA A 380 11.92 -4.75 17.55
C ALA A 380 10.89 -5.08 18.63
N VAL A 381 11.27 -4.89 19.91
CA VAL A 381 10.41 -5.21 21.08
C VAL A 381 9.14 -4.36 21.12
N GLN A 382 9.27 -3.07 20.81
CA GLN A 382 8.17 -2.13 20.87
C GLN A 382 7.69 -1.76 19.46
N PRO A 383 6.38 -1.56 19.27
CA PRO A 383 5.88 -1.06 18.01
C PRO A 383 6.44 0.34 17.75
N PRO A 384 6.90 0.61 16.51
CA PRO A 384 7.35 1.94 16.16
C PRO A 384 6.18 2.94 16.22
N ARG A 385 6.45 4.13 16.74
CA ARG A 385 5.46 5.20 16.91
C ARG A 385 5.56 6.27 15.82
N ASN A 386 6.66 6.27 15.08
CA ASN A 386 6.97 7.25 14.04
C ASN A 386 7.96 6.70 13.01
N GLY A 387 8.21 7.45 11.96
CA GLY A 387 9.04 7.02 10.83
C GLY A 387 10.50 6.75 11.21
N ASN A 388 11.08 7.52 12.13
CA ASN A 388 12.46 7.30 12.58
C ASN A 388 12.59 6.01 13.40
N GLU A 389 11.65 5.75 14.32
CA GLU A 389 11.62 4.51 15.09
C GLU A 389 11.42 3.28 14.19
N ALA A 390 10.53 3.37 13.21
CA ALA A 390 10.29 2.29 12.27
C ALA A 390 11.53 1.98 11.42
N ARG A 391 12.20 3.01 10.91
CA ARG A 391 13.45 2.84 10.14
C ARG A 391 14.56 2.21 10.99
N ALA A 392 14.66 2.57 12.26
CA ALA A 392 15.64 1.98 13.18
C ALA A 392 15.33 0.52 13.55
N ALA A 393 14.11 0.08 13.41
CA ALA A 393 13.66 -1.28 13.69
C ALA A 393 13.87 -2.26 12.52
N MET A 394 14.21 -1.78 11.33
CA MET A 394 14.45 -2.63 10.15
C MET A 394 15.79 -3.33 10.24
N ASP A 395 15.80 -4.63 9.95
CA ASP A 395 17.00 -5.47 9.78
C ASP A 395 16.95 -6.14 8.40
N HIS A 396 17.40 -5.42 7.39
CA HIS A 396 17.31 -5.85 6.00
C HIS A 396 17.99 -7.19 5.70
N ASP A 397 19.09 -7.51 6.37
CA ASP A 397 19.79 -8.78 6.16
C ASP A 397 18.99 -9.95 6.73
N LEU A 398 18.44 -9.79 7.93
CA LEU A 398 17.58 -10.78 8.57
C LEU A 398 16.27 -10.96 7.79
N GLU A 399 15.59 -9.87 7.46
CA GLU A 399 14.34 -9.87 6.69
C GLU A 399 14.53 -10.54 5.33
N SER A 400 15.59 -10.20 4.62
CA SER A 400 15.96 -10.82 3.32
C SER A 400 16.20 -12.34 3.45
N ALA A 401 16.87 -12.78 4.52
CA ALA A 401 17.12 -14.20 4.76
C ALA A 401 15.83 -14.96 5.07
N ILE A 402 14.93 -14.39 5.89
CA ILE A 402 13.62 -14.96 6.21
C ILE A 402 12.75 -15.05 4.96
N HIS A 403 12.65 -13.98 4.17
CA HIS A 403 11.85 -13.96 2.95
C HIS A 403 12.32 -15.01 1.94
N LEU A 404 13.63 -15.14 1.76
CA LEU A 404 14.19 -16.16 0.85
C LEU A 404 13.91 -17.58 1.37
N TYR A 405 14.02 -17.80 2.67
CA TYR A 405 13.68 -19.07 3.32
C TYR A 405 12.23 -19.47 3.09
N LEU A 406 11.30 -18.53 3.29
CA LEU A 406 9.86 -18.70 3.08
C LEU A 406 9.55 -18.94 1.59
N THR A 407 10.14 -18.16 0.69
CA THR A 407 9.99 -18.32 -0.76
C THR A 407 10.37 -19.72 -1.22
N ASN A 408 11.48 -20.26 -0.74
CA ASN A 408 11.92 -21.63 -1.06
C ASN A 408 10.98 -22.73 -0.47
N ARG A 409 10.03 -22.36 0.37
CA ARG A 409 9.00 -23.26 0.93
C ARG A 409 7.60 -22.96 0.42
N GLY A 410 7.52 -22.21 -0.69
CA GLY A 410 6.26 -21.92 -1.35
C GLY A 410 5.43 -20.84 -0.68
N ILE A 411 6.06 -19.85 -0.05
CA ILE A 411 5.36 -18.74 0.62
C ILE A 411 5.94 -17.41 0.13
N LEU A 412 5.07 -16.49 -0.30
CA LEU A 412 5.45 -15.15 -0.73
C LEU A 412 4.96 -14.08 0.25
N LEU A 413 5.88 -13.26 0.74
CA LEU A 413 5.61 -12.03 1.48
C LEU A 413 5.92 -10.82 0.58
N ALA A 414 5.46 -9.62 0.99
CA ALA A 414 5.88 -8.40 0.31
C ALA A 414 7.41 -8.21 0.41
N PRO A 415 8.10 -7.88 -0.69
CA PRO A 415 9.58 -7.88 -0.69
C PRO A 415 10.21 -6.73 0.09
N PHE A 416 9.44 -5.70 0.44
CA PHE A 416 9.95 -4.45 1.02
C PHE A 416 10.00 -4.46 2.55
N HIS A 417 9.18 -5.30 3.20
CA HIS A 417 9.06 -5.44 4.66
C HIS A 417 8.29 -6.74 4.99
N ASN A 418 8.15 -7.08 6.27
CA ASN A 418 7.54 -8.35 6.69
C ASN A 418 6.00 -8.32 6.68
N MET A 419 5.41 -7.69 5.67
CA MET A 419 3.96 -7.51 5.56
C MET A 419 3.31 -8.70 4.87
N MET A 420 2.19 -9.12 5.44
CA MET A 420 1.33 -10.19 4.97
C MET A 420 -0.11 -9.71 4.83
N LEU A 421 -0.75 -10.04 3.72
CA LEU A 421 -2.14 -9.74 3.44
C LEU A 421 -2.98 -11.02 3.45
N LEU A 422 -4.16 -10.93 4.04
CA LEU A 422 -5.16 -11.99 4.03
C LEU A 422 -6.27 -11.64 3.04
N SER A 423 -6.59 -12.57 2.13
CA SER A 423 -7.65 -12.40 1.15
C SER A 423 -8.95 -13.09 1.58
N PRO A 424 -10.10 -12.79 0.95
CA PRO A 424 -11.36 -13.51 1.22
C PRO A 424 -11.32 -15.02 0.94
N VAL A 425 -10.26 -15.48 0.29
CA VAL A 425 -10.08 -16.89 -0.13
C VAL A 425 -8.82 -17.52 0.46
N THR A 426 -8.09 -16.82 1.30
CA THR A 426 -6.98 -17.37 2.09
C THR A 426 -7.51 -18.41 3.06
N GLN A 427 -6.94 -19.62 3.03
CA GLN A 427 -7.37 -20.74 3.88
C GLN A 427 -6.53 -20.83 5.16
N SER A 428 -7.10 -21.42 6.21
CA SER A 428 -6.39 -21.65 7.48
C SER A 428 -5.10 -22.43 7.30
N GLU A 429 -5.10 -23.42 6.41
CA GLU A 429 -3.95 -24.26 6.11
C GLU A 429 -2.79 -23.49 5.48
N GLN A 430 -3.08 -22.43 4.72
CA GLN A 430 -2.04 -21.52 4.17
C GLN A 430 -1.39 -20.72 5.31
N VAL A 431 -2.21 -20.19 6.23
CA VAL A 431 -1.71 -19.51 7.43
C VAL A 431 -0.85 -20.44 8.28
N ASP A 432 -1.30 -21.70 8.48
CA ASP A 432 -0.56 -22.68 9.27
C ASP A 432 0.78 -23.05 8.63
N ARG A 433 0.84 -23.19 7.28
CA ARG A 433 2.10 -23.42 6.56
C ARG A 433 3.07 -22.27 6.72
N LEU A 434 2.59 -21.01 6.63
CA LEU A 434 3.42 -19.82 6.88
C LEU A 434 4.00 -19.84 8.29
N LEU A 435 3.15 -20.06 9.31
CA LEU A 435 3.56 -20.10 10.71
C LEU A 435 4.59 -21.19 10.98
N HIS A 436 4.37 -22.40 10.47
CA HIS A 436 5.31 -23.52 10.59
C HIS A 436 6.64 -23.23 9.90
N ALA A 437 6.62 -22.64 8.70
CA ALA A 437 7.84 -22.29 7.98
C ALA A 437 8.64 -21.19 8.70
N LEU A 438 7.95 -20.19 9.27
CA LEU A 438 8.60 -19.14 10.05
C LEU A 438 9.19 -19.69 11.36
N ASP A 439 8.45 -20.52 12.08
CA ASP A 439 8.90 -21.20 13.29
C ASP A 439 10.19 -21.99 13.02
N SER A 440 10.20 -22.80 11.95
CA SER A 440 11.37 -23.55 11.51
C SER A 440 12.55 -22.64 11.13
N CYS A 441 12.29 -21.53 10.40
CA CYS A 441 13.31 -20.56 10.03
C CYS A 441 14.02 -19.95 11.24
N VAL A 442 13.22 -19.52 12.21
CA VAL A 442 13.72 -18.90 13.44
C VAL A 442 14.48 -19.94 14.27
N GLY A 443 13.96 -21.16 14.40
CA GLY A 443 14.65 -22.26 15.09
C GLY A 443 16.07 -22.49 14.52
N GLU A 444 16.16 -22.62 13.18
CA GLU A 444 17.47 -22.77 12.50
C GLU A 444 18.40 -21.56 12.72
N LEU A 445 17.89 -20.32 12.68
CA LEU A 445 18.69 -19.11 12.94
C LEU A 445 19.25 -19.03 14.37
N LEU A 446 18.56 -19.63 15.33
CA LEU A 446 18.96 -19.64 16.75
C LEU A 446 19.88 -20.81 17.08
N GLU A 447 19.80 -21.95 16.36
CA GLU A 447 20.64 -23.14 16.56
C GLU A 447 22.07 -22.99 16.03
N ILE A 448 22.30 -22.15 15.02
CA ILE A 448 23.63 -21.90 14.46
C ILE A 448 24.46 -21.14 15.49
N LYS A 449 25.25 -21.89 16.27
CA LYS A 449 26.20 -21.33 17.26
C LYS A 449 27.32 -20.56 16.54
N ALA A 450 27.76 -19.47 17.16
CA ALA A 450 28.83 -18.59 16.69
C ALA A 450 30.18 -19.31 16.52
#